data_78ae7c0c5cc0fd3561c616ee22899485
#
_entry.id   78ae7c0c5cc0fd3561c616ee22899485
#
_cell.length_a   1.000
_cell.length_b   1.000
_cell.length_c   1.000
_cell.angle_alpha   90.00
_cell.angle_beta   90.00
_cell.angle_gamma   90.00
#
_symmetry.space_group_name_H-M   'P 1'
#
loop_
_entity.id
_entity.type
_entity.pdbx_description
1 polymer ?
#
loop_
_entity_poly.entity_id
_entity_poly.type
_entity_poly.pdbx_seq_one_letter_code
_entity_poly.pdbx_strand_id
1 'polypeptide(L)'
;MKKLLLILLALSLLIGAFSLSTGAYFGSGVSVIANDVTLVKSGLLGEKMTFCDTDFKTALGISEFDKIVITSLPSSNEGVLMVGERRAYTGQTVKRKNLSSLVFIPNDKSVTESSFGFKTASMDKTSIACKMRFIDRINYAPKIDTDTMESLNVTTQTGICVYGQIEVTDPEGDDIDYIIVSYPKHGSLVITDKESGEFCYTPSGDFEGKDSFVFTVRDEYGNYTSAERVSLTVTERMSEVVYVDMQDSKSYNAAVAMTALGIMSGSRLGDDMYFSPSETVTRAEFVAMAMKALGIRPDTTLTETFFDDNDEIPKSLVSYVATAARVGIVNGSFDSTGLNFRPKDSITTCEAAIIMSNLLEIKSESAVFSQMDGIETIPVWARGHVGAMYTSGIFSTDISSGMNDALTREDAAEYLYRMINYKK
;
A
#
# COMPACT_ATOMS: atom_id res chain seq x y z
N MET A 1 -11.88 -2.76 52.86
CA MET A 1 -11.52 -1.47 52.25
C MET A 1 -10.04 -1.35 51.87
N LYS A 2 -9.07 -1.90 52.65
CA LYS A 2 -7.64 -1.79 52.30
C LYS A 2 -7.17 -2.66 51.12
N LYS A 3 -7.84 -3.77 50.78
CA LYS A 3 -7.50 -4.62 49.62
C LYS A 3 -8.02 -4.09 48.26
N LEU A 4 -9.04 -3.24 48.28
CA LEU A 4 -9.57 -2.63 47.04
C LEU A 4 -8.71 -1.45 46.59
N LEU A 5 -8.05 -0.78 47.52
CA LEU A 5 -7.15 0.37 47.21
C LEU A 5 -5.80 -0.07 46.60
N LEU A 6 -5.33 -1.30 46.94
CA LEU A 6 -4.10 -1.84 46.36
C LEU A 6 -4.26 -2.35 44.91
N ILE A 7 -5.46 -2.78 44.52
CA ILE A 7 -5.77 -3.20 43.17
C ILE A 7 -5.87 -1.98 42.23
N LEU A 8 -6.38 -0.85 42.73
CA LEU A 8 -6.42 0.40 41.96
C LEU A 8 -5.05 1.05 41.78
N LEU A 9 -4.12 0.87 42.74
CA LEU A 9 -2.73 1.35 42.60
C LEU A 9 -1.87 0.47 41.69
N ALA A 10 -2.15 -0.83 41.60
CA ALA A 10 -1.45 -1.74 40.67
C ALA A 10 -1.89 -1.58 39.23
N LEU A 11 -3.14 -1.13 38.99
CA LEU A 11 -3.63 -0.84 37.63
C LEU A 11 -3.12 0.50 37.10
N SER A 12 -2.74 1.45 37.97
CA SER A 12 -2.18 2.75 37.54
C SER A 12 -0.70 2.69 37.21
N LEU A 13 0.02 1.63 37.57
CA LEU A 13 1.45 1.43 37.28
C LEU A 13 1.71 0.57 36.04
N LEU A 14 0.68 -0.06 35.46
CA LEU A 14 0.79 -0.82 34.21
C LEU A 14 0.37 -0.01 32.96
N ILE A 15 -0.14 1.21 33.12
CA ILE A 15 -0.53 2.11 32.03
C ILE A 15 0.60 3.07 31.63
N GLY A 16 1.74 3.01 32.32
CA GLY A 16 2.88 3.92 32.11
C GLY A 16 3.92 3.47 31.06
N ALA A 17 3.71 2.41 30.30
CA ALA A 17 4.72 1.91 29.35
C ALA A 17 4.22 1.66 27.91
N PHE A 18 3.01 2.09 27.59
CA PHE A 18 2.55 2.17 26.21
C PHE A 18 2.18 3.62 25.91
N SER A 19 3.10 4.39 25.38
CA SER A 19 2.78 5.62 24.66
C SER A 19 2.14 5.22 23.33
N LEU A 20 0.88 4.80 23.38
CA LEU A 20 0.02 4.87 22.22
C LEU A 20 -0.19 6.34 21.95
N SER A 21 0.41 6.84 20.87
CA SER A 21 0.04 8.11 20.26
C SER A 21 -1.35 7.94 19.64
N THR A 22 -2.37 7.84 20.50
CA THR A 22 -3.74 8.01 20.06
C THR A 22 -3.94 9.50 19.80
N GLY A 23 -3.72 9.92 18.57
CA GLY A 23 -4.24 11.18 18.07
C GLY A 23 -5.77 11.11 18.08
N ALA A 24 -6.39 11.53 19.20
CA ALA A 24 -7.83 11.70 19.25
C ALA A 24 -8.19 12.88 18.35
N TYR A 25 -8.91 12.60 17.28
CA TYR A 25 -9.43 13.57 16.34
C TYR A 25 -10.68 14.24 16.93
N PHE A 26 -10.58 15.53 17.23
CA PHE A 26 -11.76 16.41 17.32
C PHE A 26 -11.65 17.45 16.19
N GLY A 27 -12.72 17.54 15.42
CA GLY A 27 -12.80 18.30 14.19
C GLY A 27 -12.46 19.78 14.32
N SER A 28 -12.04 20.33 13.21
CA SER A 28 -11.64 21.69 12.85
C SER A 28 -10.16 22.05 13.12
N GLY A 29 -9.33 21.88 12.09
CA GLY A 29 -8.21 22.79 11.85
C GLY A 29 -7.00 22.67 12.75
N VAL A 30 -6.60 21.46 13.15
CA VAL A 30 -5.33 21.27 13.86
C VAL A 30 -4.44 20.36 13.03
N SER A 31 -3.37 20.94 12.48
CA SER A 31 -2.25 20.17 11.96
C SER A 31 -1.61 19.37 13.10
N VAL A 32 -1.68 18.05 13.02
CA VAL A 32 -0.92 17.20 13.93
C VAL A 32 0.55 17.33 13.56
N ILE A 33 1.31 17.98 14.42
CA ILE A 33 2.76 18.03 14.33
C ILE A 33 3.26 16.64 14.71
N ALA A 34 3.80 15.90 13.74
CA ALA A 34 4.57 14.71 14.02
C ALA A 34 5.73 15.09 14.96
N ASN A 35 5.98 14.31 16.01
CA ASN A 35 6.96 14.60 17.04
C ASN A 35 8.43 14.59 16.56
N ASP A 36 8.71 14.39 15.27
CA ASP A 36 10.05 14.35 14.68
C ASP A 36 10.17 15.11 13.35
N VAL A 37 9.66 16.33 13.30
CA VAL A 37 9.87 17.18 12.12
C VAL A 37 11.36 17.52 12.04
N THR A 38 12.01 17.02 11.01
CA THR A 38 13.42 17.32 10.72
C THR A 38 13.53 17.83 9.29
N LEU A 39 14.21 18.96 9.08
CA LEU A 39 14.61 19.38 7.74
C LEU A 39 15.89 18.63 7.38
N VAL A 40 15.88 17.89 6.29
CA VAL A 40 17.08 17.27 5.71
C VAL A 40 17.40 17.97 4.40
N LYS A 41 18.66 18.23 4.14
CA LYS A 41 19.14 18.81 2.88
C LYS A 41 20.48 18.20 2.51
N SER A 42 20.62 17.77 1.26
CA SER A 42 21.89 17.25 0.71
C SER A 42 22.65 18.29 -0.11
N GLY A 43 23.94 18.09 -0.22
CA GLY A 43 24.86 18.85 -1.05
C GLY A 43 26.11 18.06 -1.40
N LEU A 44 26.95 18.60 -2.27
CA LEU A 44 28.21 17.95 -2.67
C LEU A 44 29.32 18.15 -1.64
N LEU A 45 30.16 17.13 -1.48
CA LEU A 45 31.31 17.16 -0.57
C LEU A 45 32.20 18.38 -0.80
N GLY A 46 32.40 19.15 0.26
CA GLY A 46 33.24 20.36 0.25
C GLY A 46 32.59 21.59 -0.40
N GLU A 47 31.37 21.46 -0.92
CA GLU A 47 30.63 22.58 -1.48
C GLU A 47 29.80 23.29 -0.41
N LYS A 48 29.62 24.60 -0.58
CA LYS A 48 28.75 25.38 0.32
C LYS A 48 27.28 25.00 0.09
N MET A 49 26.51 24.89 1.16
CA MET A 49 25.07 24.63 1.10
C MET A 49 24.29 25.92 1.33
N THR A 50 23.43 26.30 0.39
CA THR A 50 22.56 27.48 0.48
C THR A 50 21.12 27.03 0.77
N PHE A 51 20.37 27.89 1.45
CA PHE A 51 18.97 27.60 1.83
C PHE A 51 18.02 28.57 1.13
N CYS A 52 16.79 28.08 0.89
CA CYS A 52 15.69 28.87 0.34
C CYS A 52 14.40 28.64 1.13
N ASP A 53 13.34 29.37 0.84
CA ASP A 53 12.07 29.25 1.58
C ASP A 53 11.37 27.93 1.31
N THR A 54 11.54 27.34 0.12
CA THR A 54 10.98 26.03 -0.21
C THR A 54 11.54 24.91 0.64
N ASP A 55 12.83 24.93 0.99
CA ASP A 55 13.43 23.93 1.90
C ASP A 55 12.65 23.83 3.23
N PHE A 56 12.32 25.00 3.80
CA PHE A 56 11.61 25.07 5.09
C PHE A 56 10.11 24.77 4.93
N LYS A 57 9.47 25.29 3.87
CA LYS A 57 8.04 25.04 3.62
C LYS A 57 7.75 23.57 3.44
N THR A 58 8.52 22.92 2.58
CA THR A 58 8.35 21.49 2.27
C THR A 58 8.59 20.65 3.51
N ALA A 59 9.71 20.87 4.23
CA ALA A 59 10.04 20.09 5.41
C ALA A 59 9.04 20.26 6.57
N LEU A 60 8.42 21.45 6.69
CA LEU A 60 7.48 21.77 7.76
C LEU A 60 6.01 21.51 7.38
N GLY A 61 5.72 21.20 6.12
CA GLY A 61 4.36 21.05 5.63
C GLY A 61 3.53 22.35 5.72
N ILE A 62 4.16 23.52 5.64
CA ILE A 62 3.50 24.83 5.78
C ILE A 62 3.56 25.64 4.48
N SER A 63 2.50 26.35 4.18
CA SER A 63 2.46 27.22 3.00
C SER A 63 3.20 28.54 3.19
N GLU A 64 3.19 29.09 4.41
CA GLU A 64 3.72 30.41 4.71
C GLU A 64 4.38 30.49 6.11
N PHE A 65 5.44 31.25 6.19
CA PHE A 65 6.08 31.68 7.45
C PHE A 65 6.83 33.00 7.23
N ASP A 66 7.05 33.78 8.28
CA ASP A 66 7.71 35.10 8.18
C ASP A 66 9.21 35.00 8.33
N LYS A 67 9.67 34.19 9.26
CA LYS A 67 11.05 34.10 9.69
C LYS A 67 11.38 32.80 10.42
N ILE A 68 12.64 32.45 10.44
CA ILE A 68 13.20 31.46 11.36
C ILE A 68 14.06 32.11 12.41
N VAL A 69 14.21 31.44 13.54
CA VAL A 69 15.17 31.82 14.61
C VAL A 69 16.12 30.64 14.78
N ILE A 70 17.43 30.90 14.67
CA ILE A 70 18.47 29.87 14.85
C ILE A 70 18.55 29.53 16.35
N THR A 71 18.39 28.27 16.70
CA THR A 71 18.36 27.78 18.08
C THR A 71 19.65 27.07 18.50
N SER A 72 20.37 26.49 17.55
CA SER A 72 21.71 25.92 17.76
C SER A 72 22.55 26.07 16.50
N LEU A 73 23.85 26.02 16.65
CA LEU A 73 24.83 26.17 15.57
C LEU A 73 25.46 24.80 15.25
N PRO A 74 25.98 24.61 14.02
CA PRO A 74 26.83 23.49 13.70
C PRO A 74 28.06 23.40 14.59
N SER A 75 28.62 22.20 14.73
CA SER A 75 29.90 22.01 15.40
C SER A 75 31.03 22.72 14.64
N SER A 76 31.94 23.38 15.38
CA SER A 76 33.02 24.16 14.77
C SER A 76 34.04 23.36 13.97
N ASN A 77 34.13 22.04 14.23
CA ASN A 77 34.95 21.11 13.47
C ASN A 77 34.26 20.61 12.17
N GLU A 78 32.97 20.86 12.00
CA GLU A 78 32.22 20.49 10.77
C GLU A 78 32.16 21.66 9.79
N GLY A 79 31.97 22.86 10.28
CA GLY A 79 31.85 24.02 9.39
C GLY A 79 31.30 25.28 10.08
N VAL A 80 30.90 26.24 9.26
CA VAL A 80 30.41 27.53 9.72
C VAL A 80 29.09 27.87 9.05
N LEU A 81 28.08 28.20 9.87
CA LEU A 81 26.83 28.77 9.37
C LEU A 81 26.96 30.29 9.25
N MET A 82 26.60 30.81 8.08
CA MET A 82 26.69 32.23 7.73
C MET A 82 25.31 32.82 7.47
N VAL A 83 25.11 34.10 7.78
CA VAL A 83 23.96 34.89 7.32
C VAL A 83 24.53 36.14 6.62
N GLY A 84 24.50 36.12 5.30
CA GLY A 84 25.24 37.05 4.48
C GLY A 84 26.76 36.85 4.68
N GLU A 85 27.48 37.95 4.97
CA GLU A 85 28.92 37.92 5.17
C GLU A 85 29.34 37.68 6.64
N ARG A 86 28.40 37.45 7.56
CA ARG A 86 28.67 37.31 8.99
C ARG A 86 28.37 35.89 9.49
N ARG A 87 29.15 35.43 10.45
CA ARG A 87 28.85 34.18 11.16
C ARG A 87 27.49 34.27 11.85
N ALA A 88 26.69 33.26 11.72
CA ALA A 88 25.42 33.13 12.43
C ALA A 88 25.66 32.97 13.94
N TYR A 89 24.66 33.35 14.74
CA TYR A 89 24.66 33.16 16.19
C TYR A 89 23.32 32.67 16.70
N THR A 90 23.32 31.98 17.81
CA THR A 90 22.11 31.46 18.46
C THR A 90 21.16 32.60 18.86
N GLY A 91 19.88 32.49 18.51
CA GLY A 91 18.89 33.57 18.69
C GLY A 91 18.79 34.53 17.50
N GLN A 92 19.63 34.38 16.49
CA GLN A 92 19.55 35.21 15.28
C GLN A 92 18.29 34.90 14.49
N THR A 93 17.62 35.97 14.07
CA THR A 93 16.43 35.89 13.21
C THR A 93 16.80 36.06 11.75
N VAL A 94 16.33 35.16 10.90
CA VAL A 94 16.47 35.27 9.45
C VAL A 94 15.07 35.38 8.85
N LYS A 95 14.77 36.51 8.20
CA LYS A 95 13.48 36.69 7.50
C LYS A 95 13.41 35.79 6.27
N ARG A 96 12.21 35.28 5.94
CA ARG A 96 11.98 34.40 4.77
C ARG A 96 12.65 34.92 3.48
N LYS A 97 12.45 36.18 3.15
CA LYS A 97 13.04 36.81 1.95
C LYS A 97 14.57 36.84 1.93
N ASN A 98 15.23 36.60 3.06
CA ASN A 98 16.68 36.61 3.23
C ASN A 98 17.26 35.20 3.44
N LEU A 99 16.48 34.13 3.30
CA LEU A 99 16.97 32.77 3.52
C LEU A 99 18.05 32.35 2.54
N SER A 100 18.09 32.91 1.33
CA SER A 100 19.20 32.73 0.40
C SER A 100 20.55 33.23 0.89
N SER A 101 20.55 34.10 1.93
CA SER A 101 21.77 34.53 2.62
C SER A 101 22.22 33.58 3.74
N LEU A 102 21.40 32.62 4.11
CA LEU A 102 21.76 31.54 5.05
C LEU A 102 22.56 30.49 4.28
N VAL A 103 23.81 30.29 4.67
CA VAL A 103 24.75 29.42 3.96
C VAL A 103 25.59 28.65 4.99
N PHE A 104 25.67 27.34 4.82
CA PHE A 104 26.64 26.53 5.54
C PHE A 104 27.88 26.31 4.68
N ILE A 105 29.05 26.47 5.27
CA ILE A 105 30.36 26.29 4.61
C ILE A 105 31.06 25.15 5.39
N PRO A 106 31.22 23.95 4.84
CA PRO A 106 31.97 22.88 5.48
C PRO A 106 33.46 23.25 5.55
N ASN A 107 34.15 22.76 6.59
CA ASN A 107 35.58 23.04 6.76
C ASN A 107 36.43 22.42 5.64
N ASP A 108 36.05 21.21 5.20
CA ASP A 108 36.70 20.50 4.10
C ASP A 108 35.81 19.37 3.54
N LYS A 109 36.36 18.56 2.63
CA LYS A 109 35.64 17.43 2.01
C LYS A 109 35.43 16.20 2.90
N SER A 110 35.99 16.19 4.12
CA SER A 110 35.78 15.08 5.06
C SER A 110 34.48 15.24 5.83
N VAL A 111 33.83 16.41 5.77
CA VAL A 111 32.54 16.67 6.38
C VAL A 111 31.44 16.03 5.55
N THR A 112 30.89 14.93 6.02
CA THR A 112 29.77 14.19 5.38
C THR A 112 28.42 14.56 5.99
N GLU A 113 28.40 15.07 7.23
CA GLU A 113 27.18 15.44 7.94
C GLU A 113 27.42 16.64 8.85
N SER A 114 26.40 17.48 9.00
CA SER A 114 26.37 18.58 9.98
C SER A 114 24.92 18.93 10.31
N SER A 115 24.71 19.72 11.37
CA SER A 115 23.35 20.15 11.70
C SER A 115 23.31 21.50 12.41
N PHE A 116 22.17 22.19 12.28
CA PHE A 116 21.83 23.33 13.12
C PHE A 116 20.37 23.27 13.55
N GLY A 117 20.03 23.95 14.64
CA GLY A 117 18.64 24.04 15.09
C GLY A 117 17.99 25.34 14.66
N PHE A 118 16.69 25.29 14.39
CA PHE A 118 15.88 26.47 14.11
C PHE A 118 14.46 26.33 14.66
N LYS A 119 13.73 27.44 14.73
CA LYS A 119 12.27 27.44 14.97
C LYS A 119 11.59 28.52 14.15
N THR A 120 10.30 28.34 13.88
CA THR A 120 9.44 29.38 13.28
C THR A 120 8.57 30.02 14.35
N ALA A 121 7.94 31.16 14.03
CA ALA A 121 7.08 31.87 14.98
C ALA A 121 5.78 31.13 15.31
N SER A 122 5.34 30.23 14.42
CA SER A 122 4.13 29.39 14.58
C SER A 122 4.36 28.15 15.47
N MET A 123 5.62 27.83 15.80
CA MET A 123 5.98 26.68 16.61
C MET A 123 6.47 27.14 17.98
N ASP A 124 5.61 27.12 18.96
CA ASP A 124 5.73 27.90 20.19
C ASP A 124 6.95 27.61 21.10
N LYS A 125 7.63 26.47 20.97
CA LYS A 125 8.84 26.19 21.80
C LYS A 125 9.81 25.14 21.25
N THR A 126 9.45 24.40 20.20
CA THR A 126 10.23 23.25 19.76
C THR A 126 11.32 23.68 18.77
N SER A 127 12.57 23.37 19.06
CA SER A 127 13.66 23.48 18.09
C SER A 127 13.59 22.34 17.10
N ILE A 128 13.66 22.66 15.82
CA ILE A 128 13.68 21.70 14.72
C ILE A 128 15.13 21.56 14.27
N ALA A 129 15.58 20.33 14.06
CA ALA A 129 16.90 20.09 13.50
C ALA A 129 16.87 20.27 11.98
N CYS A 130 17.85 21.00 11.46
CA CYS A 130 18.21 20.96 10.05
C CYS A 130 19.45 20.10 9.90
N LYS A 131 19.29 18.90 9.35
CA LYS A 131 20.38 17.97 9.03
C LYS A 131 20.89 18.27 7.64
N MET A 132 22.18 18.44 7.50
CA MET A 132 22.88 18.68 6.24
C MET A 132 23.73 17.46 5.93
N ARG A 133 23.52 16.81 4.79
CA ARG A 133 24.29 15.66 4.33
C ARG A 133 25.10 16.03 3.10
N PHE A 134 26.37 15.63 3.07
CA PHE A 134 27.28 15.91 1.97
C PHE A 134 27.73 14.59 1.34
N ILE A 135 27.50 14.47 0.05
CA ILE A 135 27.72 13.25 -0.73
C ILE A 135 28.61 13.55 -1.94
N ASP A 136 29.20 12.52 -2.50
CA ASP A 136 30.17 12.65 -3.60
C ASP A 136 29.51 12.69 -4.99
N ARG A 137 28.19 12.49 -5.07
CA ARG A 137 27.39 12.46 -6.31
C ARG A 137 26.11 13.29 -6.15
N ILE A 138 25.49 13.62 -7.27
CA ILE A 138 24.16 14.22 -7.27
C ILE A 138 23.16 13.14 -6.88
N ASN A 139 22.25 13.46 -5.97
CA ASN A 139 21.12 12.64 -5.55
C ASN A 139 19.82 13.19 -6.14
N TYR A 140 18.98 12.32 -6.65
CA TYR A 140 17.71 12.68 -7.26
C TYR A 140 16.56 12.34 -6.32
N ALA A 141 15.45 13.04 -6.48
CA ALA A 141 14.24 12.75 -5.73
C ALA A 141 13.63 11.40 -6.14
N PRO A 142 12.95 10.71 -5.22
CA PRO A 142 12.15 9.54 -5.52
C PRO A 142 11.13 9.81 -6.64
N LYS A 143 10.76 8.79 -7.38
CA LYS A 143 9.78 8.87 -8.47
C LYS A 143 8.57 8.00 -8.14
N ILE A 144 7.40 8.60 -8.24
CA ILE A 144 6.14 7.87 -8.17
C ILE A 144 5.96 7.21 -9.54
N ASP A 145 5.68 5.91 -9.53
CA ASP A 145 5.38 5.21 -10.77
C ASP A 145 4.02 5.68 -11.30
N THR A 146 4.06 6.46 -12.39
CA THR A 146 2.86 7.02 -13.00
C THR A 146 2.12 6.05 -13.91
N ASP A 147 2.74 4.95 -14.29
CA ASP A 147 2.09 3.90 -15.08
C ASP A 147 1.10 3.11 -14.22
N THR A 148 1.23 3.20 -12.89
CA THR A 148 0.27 2.69 -11.91
C THR A 148 -0.75 3.73 -11.44
N MET A 149 -1.08 4.73 -12.25
CA MET A 149 -2.06 5.79 -11.93
C MET A 149 -3.44 5.24 -11.51
N GLU A 150 -3.76 3.99 -11.82
CA GLU A 150 -4.96 3.32 -11.28
C GLU A 150 -4.86 3.10 -9.76
N SER A 151 -3.67 2.92 -9.21
CA SER A 151 -3.44 2.78 -7.76
C SER A 151 -3.79 4.04 -6.96
N LEU A 152 -3.86 5.20 -7.62
CA LEU A 152 -4.26 6.46 -7.01
C LEU A 152 -5.80 6.67 -6.98
N ASN A 153 -6.59 5.71 -7.49
CA ASN A 153 -8.03 5.72 -7.45
C ASN A 153 -8.54 4.48 -6.70
N VAL A 154 -8.89 4.67 -5.45
CA VAL A 154 -9.30 3.58 -4.55
C VAL A 154 -10.80 3.64 -4.31
N THR A 155 -11.46 2.50 -4.45
CA THR A 155 -12.90 2.38 -4.20
C THR A 155 -13.17 1.43 -3.05
N THR A 156 -14.06 1.83 -2.14
CA THR A 156 -14.56 1.00 -1.04
C THR A 156 -16.07 1.21 -0.85
N GLN A 157 -16.63 0.56 0.16
CA GLN A 157 -18.02 0.69 0.56
C GLN A 157 -18.13 1.33 1.94
N THR A 158 -19.30 1.88 2.24
CA THR A 158 -19.63 2.47 3.53
C THR A 158 -19.26 1.54 4.69
N GLY A 159 -18.46 2.06 5.63
CA GLY A 159 -18.03 1.35 6.83
C GLY A 159 -17.01 0.21 6.59
N ILE A 160 -16.45 0.10 5.40
CA ILE A 160 -15.47 -0.95 5.06
C ILE A 160 -14.12 -0.31 4.77
N CYS A 161 -13.08 -0.75 5.52
CA CYS A 161 -11.72 -0.30 5.25
C CYS A 161 -11.20 -0.84 3.92
N VAL A 162 -10.30 -0.10 3.30
CA VAL A 162 -9.61 -0.52 2.07
C VAL A 162 -8.12 -0.28 2.21
N TYR A 163 -7.37 -1.25 1.74
CA TYR A 163 -5.92 -1.15 1.62
C TYR A 163 -5.55 -0.73 0.20
N GLY A 164 -4.51 0.07 0.11
CA GLY A 164 -3.90 0.47 -1.16
C GLY A 164 -2.40 0.60 -0.97
N GLN A 165 -1.68 0.71 -2.06
CA GLN A 165 -0.23 0.84 -2.07
C GLN A 165 0.16 2.01 -2.97
N ILE A 166 1.17 2.77 -2.55
CA ILE A 166 1.77 3.85 -3.32
C ILE A 166 3.14 3.37 -3.77
N GLU A 167 3.27 3.03 -5.05
CA GLU A 167 4.53 2.55 -5.60
C GLU A 167 5.45 3.72 -5.91
N VAL A 168 6.63 3.71 -5.28
CA VAL A 168 7.66 4.73 -5.44
C VAL A 168 9.01 4.06 -5.54
N THR A 169 9.83 4.52 -6.46
CA THR A 169 11.21 4.07 -6.62
C THR A 169 12.16 5.23 -6.46
N ASP A 170 13.25 5.01 -5.73
CA ASP A 170 14.35 5.95 -5.67
C ASP A 170 15.39 5.58 -6.75
N PRO A 171 15.88 6.56 -7.57
CA PRO A 171 16.85 6.28 -8.64
C PRO A 171 18.20 5.75 -8.13
N GLU A 172 18.59 6.09 -6.93
CA GLU A 172 19.83 5.68 -6.28
C GLU A 172 19.63 4.47 -5.36
N GLY A 173 18.35 4.12 -5.04
CA GLY A 173 17.98 3.06 -4.10
C GLY A 173 18.08 3.51 -2.66
N ASP A 174 17.89 4.78 -2.39
CA ASP A 174 17.95 5.37 -1.04
C ASP A 174 16.68 5.06 -0.25
N ASP A 175 16.79 5.09 1.09
CA ASP A 175 15.64 4.94 1.98
C ASP A 175 14.64 6.08 1.79
N ILE A 176 13.36 5.76 1.73
CA ILE A 176 12.28 6.71 1.50
C ILE A 176 11.29 6.79 2.66
N ASP A 177 10.71 7.98 2.86
CA ASP A 177 9.65 8.24 3.84
C ASP A 177 8.39 8.76 3.14
N TYR A 178 7.23 8.15 3.43
CA TYR A 178 5.92 8.64 2.99
C TYR A 178 5.36 9.68 3.95
N ILE A 179 5.01 10.85 3.42
CA ILE A 179 4.53 12.00 4.20
C ILE A 179 3.14 12.38 3.74
N ILE A 180 2.15 12.33 4.64
CA ILE A 180 0.79 12.77 4.35
C ILE A 180 0.71 14.29 4.48
N VAL A 181 0.48 14.97 3.36
CA VAL A 181 0.33 16.43 3.26
C VAL A 181 -1.09 16.87 3.65
N SER A 182 -2.09 16.08 3.28
CA SER A 182 -3.49 16.35 3.60
C SER A 182 -4.23 15.04 3.84
N TYR A 183 -4.86 14.91 4.99
CA TYR A 183 -5.66 13.74 5.36
C TYR A 183 -7.05 13.77 4.69
N PRO A 184 -7.70 12.60 4.55
CA PRO A 184 -9.08 12.50 4.13
C PRO A 184 -10.00 13.27 5.09
N LYS A 185 -11.14 13.77 4.58
CA LYS A 185 -12.12 14.52 5.38
C LYS A 185 -13.19 13.62 6.01
N HIS A 186 -13.44 12.48 5.40
CA HIS A 186 -14.55 11.59 5.72
C HIS A 186 -14.09 10.18 6.08
N GLY A 187 -12.90 10.06 6.67
CA GLY A 187 -12.34 8.78 7.08
C GLY A 187 -11.03 8.91 7.83
N SER A 188 -10.50 7.80 8.29
CA SER A 188 -9.16 7.68 8.87
C SER A 188 -8.21 7.06 7.86
N LEU A 189 -6.96 7.52 7.86
CA LEU A 189 -5.88 7.02 7.01
C LEU A 189 -4.69 6.63 7.89
N VAL A 190 -4.14 5.46 7.65
CA VAL A 190 -2.93 4.95 8.31
C VAL A 190 -1.99 4.41 7.23
N ILE A 191 -0.72 4.79 7.27
CA ILE A 191 0.33 4.10 6.51
C ILE A 191 0.68 2.84 7.30
N THR A 192 0.36 1.68 6.77
CA THR A 192 0.52 0.39 7.44
C THR A 192 1.92 -0.17 7.28
N ASP A 193 2.54 0.14 6.15
CA ASP A 193 3.93 -0.18 5.88
C ASP A 193 4.63 1.02 5.21
N LYS A 194 5.71 1.49 5.86
CA LYS A 194 6.47 2.65 5.41
C LYS A 194 7.50 2.33 4.32
N GLU A 195 7.88 1.07 4.18
CA GLU A 195 8.84 0.64 3.17
C GLU A 195 8.14 0.47 1.81
N SER A 196 6.97 -0.14 1.82
CA SER A 196 6.20 -0.41 0.60
C SER A 196 5.19 0.69 0.23
N GLY A 197 4.94 1.66 1.13
CA GLY A 197 3.91 2.69 0.93
C GLY A 197 2.47 2.18 1.04
N GLU A 198 2.29 1.05 1.73
CA GLU A 198 0.97 0.49 1.96
C GLU A 198 0.17 1.35 2.95
N PHE A 199 -1.09 1.58 2.65
CA PHE A 199 -1.99 2.35 3.50
C PHE A 199 -3.34 1.66 3.69
N CYS A 200 -4.01 1.99 4.80
CA CYS A 200 -5.40 1.62 5.06
C CYS A 200 -6.24 2.88 5.19
N TYR A 201 -7.31 2.97 4.42
CA TYR A 201 -8.35 3.99 4.57
C TYR A 201 -9.62 3.37 5.11
N THR A 202 -10.19 3.95 6.16
CA THR A 202 -11.46 3.54 6.76
C THR A 202 -12.46 4.70 6.68
N PRO A 203 -13.54 4.58 5.90
CA PRO A 203 -14.58 5.61 5.84
C PRO A 203 -15.25 5.83 7.20
N SER A 204 -15.65 7.07 7.48
CA SER A 204 -16.38 7.41 8.71
C SER A 204 -17.85 7.07 8.59
N GLY A 205 -18.39 6.29 9.54
CA GLY A 205 -19.82 6.01 9.68
C GLY A 205 -20.48 5.59 8.37
N ASP A 206 -21.57 6.28 8.02
CA ASP A 206 -22.37 6.01 6.81
C ASP A 206 -21.99 6.94 5.63
N PHE A 207 -20.77 7.42 5.60
CA PHE A 207 -20.30 8.30 4.53
C PHE A 207 -20.31 7.58 3.18
N GLU A 208 -20.94 8.24 2.19
CA GLU A 208 -20.90 7.89 0.78
C GLU A 208 -20.41 9.09 -0.03
N GLY A 209 -19.66 8.84 -1.09
CA GLY A 209 -19.18 9.90 -1.97
C GLY A 209 -17.67 9.85 -2.21
N LYS A 210 -17.12 11.02 -2.54
CA LYS A 210 -15.68 11.16 -2.85
C LYS A 210 -14.92 11.78 -1.68
N ASP A 211 -13.80 11.19 -1.34
CA ASP A 211 -12.81 11.72 -0.42
C ASP A 211 -11.43 11.72 -1.10
N SER A 212 -10.41 12.17 -0.43
CA SER A 212 -9.04 12.12 -0.96
C SER A 212 -8.03 12.46 0.12
N PHE A 213 -6.82 11.98 -0.07
CA PHE A 213 -5.67 12.48 0.67
C PHE A 213 -4.55 12.90 -0.30
N VAL A 214 -3.60 13.69 0.19
CA VAL A 214 -2.44 14.13 -0.58
C VAL A 214 -1.18 13.69 0.16
N PHE A 215 -0.24 13.14 -0.56
CA PHE A 215 1.04 12.67 -0.03
C PHE A 215 2.21 13.22 -0.84
N THR A 216 3.39 13.15 -0.27
CA THR A 216 4.69 13.30 -0.93
C THR A 216 5.65 12.27 -0.36
N VAL A 217 6.68 11.92 -1.08
CA VAL A 217 7.71 10.98 -0.62
C VAL A 217 9.04 11.70 -0.59
N ARG A 218 9.82 11.44 0.44
CA ARG A 218 11.13 12.04 0.67
C ARG A 218 12.18 10.95 0.78
N ASP A 219 13.33 11.12 0.13
CA ASP A 219 14.50 10.31 0.39
C ASP A 219 15.22 10.70 1.69
N GLU A 220 16.17 9.89 2.12
CA GLU A 220 16.98 10.19 3.31
C GLU A 220 17.87 11.43 3.17
N TYR A 221 18.09 11.92 1.95
CA TYR A 221 18.88 13.10 1.64
C TYR A 221 18.07 14.39 1.52
N GLY A 222 16.74 14.31 1.66
CA GLY A 222 15.83 15.45 1.72
C GLY A 222 15.31 15.92 0.37
N ASN A 223 15.37 15.11 -0.68
CA ASN A 223 14.69 15.39 -1.93
C ASN A 223 13.28 14.83 -1.89
N TYR A 224 12.32 15.55 -2.46
CA TYR A 224 10.90 15.25 -2.39
C TYR A 224 10.31 15.02 -3.77
N THR A 225 9.35 14.09 -3.87
CA THR A 225 8.46 14.02 -5.03
C THR A 225 7.57 15.25 -5.10
N SER A 226 6.92 15.48 -6.25
CA SER A 226 5.72 16.32 -6.28
C SER A 226 4.65 15.75 -5.31
N ALA A 227 3.82 16.63 -4.78
CA ALA A 227 2.69 16.20 -3.95
C ALA A 227 1.58 15.65 -4.86
N GLU A 228 1.19 14.39 -4.62
CA GLU A 228 0.19 13.70 -5.42
C GLU A 228 -1.06 13.38 -4.61
N ARG A 229 -2.17 13.21 -5.31
CA ARG A 229 -3.50 12.99 -4.72
C ARG A 229 -3.96 11.55 -4.95
N VAL A 230 -4.32 10.86 -3.88
CA VAL A 230 -5.10 9.64 -3.95
C VAL A 230 -6.59 9.98 -3.86
N SER A 231 -7.37 9.56 -4.84
CA SER A 231 -8.82 9.72 -4.88
C SER A 231 -9.50 8.51 -4.26
N LEU A 232 -10.41 8.76 -3.33
CA LEU A 232 -11.15 7.73 -2.61
C LEU A 232 -12.62 7.83 -3.02
N THR A 233 -13.23 6.73 -3.43
CA THR A 233 -14.66 6.65 -3.72
C THR A 233 -15.32 5.67 -2.76
N VAL A 234 -16.27 6.14 -1.97
CA VAL A 234 -17.05 5.33 -1.05
C VAL A 234 -18.46 5.17 -1.62
N THR A 235 -18.83 3.92 -1.89
CA THR A 235 -20.16 3.58 -2.42
C THR A 235 -21.06 3.02 -1.31
N GLU A 236 -22.36 2.92 -1.58
CA GLU A 236 -23.29 2.24 -0.71
C GLU A 236 -22.82 0.80 -0.41
N ARG A 237 -23.10 0.32 0.78
CA ARG A 237 -22.75 -1.04 1.19
C ARG A 237 -23.61 -2.05 0.45
N MET A 238 -22.96 -2.92 -0.34
CA MET A 238 -23.66 -3.93 -1.15
C MET A 238 -24.19 -5.12 -0.34
N SER A 239 -23.69 -5.33 0.89
CA SER A 239 -24.09 -6.44 1.74
C SER A 239 -23.99 -6.07 3.21
N GLU A 240 -24.95 -6.53 4.00
CA GLU A 240 -24.92 -6.42 5.48
C GLU A 240 -24.08 -7.54 6.14
N VAL A 241 -23.53 -8.46 5.35
CA VAL A 241 -22.70 -9.56 5.87
C VAL A 241 -21.42 -9.02 6.47
N VAL A 242 -21.18 -9.40 7.72
CA VAL A 242 -19.92 -9.13 8.43
C VAL A 242 -19.25 -10.46 8.74
N TYR A 243 -18.06 -10.66 8.20
CA TYR A 243 -17.22 -11.81 8.46
C TYR A 243 -16.31 -11.55 9.66
N VAL A 244 -16.52 -12.28 10.77
CA VAL A 244 -15.79 -12.06 12.03
C VAL A 244 -14.33 -12.52 11.94
N ASP A 245 -14.04 -13.44 11.04
CA ASP A 245 -12.73 -14.03 10.81
C ASP A 245 -11.88 -13.29 9.74
N MET A 246 -12.37 -12.15 9.25
CA MET A 246 -11.68 -11.36 8.23
C MET A 246 -11.50 -9.88 8.62
N GLN A 247 -11.78 -9.48 9.86
CA GLN A 247 -11.82 -8.06 10.25
C GLN A 247 -10.50 -7.32 10.01
N ASP A 248 -9.37 -8.02 10.13
CA ASP A 248 -8.02 -7.46 9.91
C ASP A 248 -7.44 -7.84 8.55
N SER A 249 -8.24 -8.45 7.66
CA SER A 249 -7.79 -8.88 6.35
C SER A 249 -7.85 -7.75 5.33
N LYS A 250 -6.80 -7.61 4.51
CA LYS A 250 -6.75 -6.71 3.35
C LYS A 250 -7.81 -7.04 2.30
N SER A 251 -8.19 -8.32 2.21
CA SER A 251 -9.18 -8.84 1.26
C SER A 251 -10.61 -8.84 1.78
N TYR A 252 -10.89 -8.17 2.92
CA TYR A 252 -12.24 -8.10 3.49
C TYR A 252 -13.27 -7.57 2.48
N ASN A 253 -12.94 -6.49 1.77
CA ASN A 253 -13.81 -5.91 0.75
C ASN A 253 -14.11 -6.87 -0.39
N ALA A 254 -13.10 -7.59 -0.84
CA ALA A 254 -13.23 -8.59 -1.88
C ALA A 254 -14.17 -9.73 -1.43
N ALA A 255 -14.00 -10.24 -0.21
CA ALA A 255 -14.87 -11.27 0.35
C ALA A 255 -16.34 -10.83 0.43
N VAL A 256 -16.60 -9.61 0.92
CA VAL A 256 -17.95 -9.04 0.99
C VAL A 256 -18.54 -8.84 -0.41
N ALA A 257 -17.75 -8.32 -1.37
CA ALA A 257 -18.19 -8.13 -2.74
C ALA A 257 -18.50 -9.46 -3.43
N MET A 258 -17.66 -10.48 -3.26
CA MET A 258 -17.89 -11.82 -3.81
C MET A 258 -19.17 -12.45 -3.24
N THR A 259 -19.48 -12.17 -1.98
CA THR A 259 -20.71 -12.62 -1.34
C THR A 259 -21.95 -11.88 -1.88
N ALA A 260 -21.88 -10.58 -2.00
CA ALA A 260 -22.96 -9.76 -2.55
C ALA A 260 -23.31 -10.14 -3.99
N LEU A 261 -22.29 -10.52 -4.79
CA LEU A 261 -22.46 -10.99 -6.17
C LEU A 261 -22.88 -12.46 -6.27
N GLY A 262 -22.98 -13.18 -5.13
CA GLY A 262 -23.34 -14.60 -5.13
C GLY A 262 -22.28 -15.51 -5.76
N ILE A 263 -21.03 -15.06 -5.80
CA ILE A 263 -19.89 -15.81 -6.36
C ILE A 263 -19.31 -16.72 -5.30
N MET A 264 -19.09 -16.19 -4.10
CA MET A 264 -18.65 -16.92 -2.92
C MET A 264 -19.68 -16.78 -1.81
N SER A 265 -19.63 -17.66 -0.82
CA SER A 265 -20.47 -17.57 0.37
C SER A 265 -19.67 -17.97 1.61
N GLY A 266 -19.99 -17.36 2.72
CA GLY A 266 -19.51 -17.81 4.02
C GLY A 266 -20.43 -18.83 4.66
N SER A 267 -20.04 -19.30 5.83
CA SER A 267 -20.82 -20.20 6.68
C SER A 267 -21.28 -19.45 7.94
N ARG A 268 -22.46 -19.81 8.44
CA ARG A 268 -23.01 -19.27 9.68
C ARG A 268 -22.74 -20.22 10.84
N LEU A 269 -22.20 -19.67 11.94
CA LEU A 269 -22.03 -20.41 13.18
C LEU A 269 -22.62 -19.59 14.35
N GLY A 270 -23.77 -19.95 14.86
CA GLY A 270 -24.53 -19.11 15.79
C GLY A 270 -25.02 -17.83 15.11
N ASP A 271 -24.68 -16.69 15.67
CA ASP A 271 -25.03 -15.37 15.12
C ASP A 271 -23.94 -14.80 14.20
N ASP A 272 -22.76 -15.43 14.16
CA ASP A 272 -21.60 -14.96 13.42
C ASP A 272 -21.50 -15.58 12.03
N MET A 273 -20.96 -14.81 11.09
CA MET A 273 -20.61 -15.26 9.73
C MET A 273 -19.09 -15.41 9.62
N TYR A 274 -18.68 -16.51 9.01
CA TYR A 274 -17.27 -16.85 8.78
C TYR A 274 -17.02 -17.03 7.29
N PHE A 275 -15.95 -16.42 6.79
CA PHE A 275 -15.52 -16.57 5.40
C PHE A 275 -14.59 -17.76 5.21
N SER A 276 -13.90 -18.17 6.27
CA SER A 276 -12.85 -19.19 6.27
C SER A 276 -11.69 -18.83 5.33
N PRO A 277 -11.00 -17.70 5.52
CA PRO A 277 -10.03 -17.15 4.56
C PRO A 277 -8.91 -18.13 4.19
N SER A 278 -8.43 -18.90 5.15
CA SER A 278 -7.31 -19.84 4.97
C SER A 278 -7.71 -21.20 4.35
N GLU A 279 -9.00 -21.48 4.18
CA GLU A 279 -9.43 -22.69 3.46
C GLU A 279 -9.07 -22.59 1.98
N THR A 280 -8.75 -23.72 1.35
CA THR A 280 -8.38 -23.77 -0.06
C THR A 280 -9.61 -23.91 -0.96
N VAL A 281 -9.48 -23.46 -2.21
CA VAL A 281 -10.50 -23.55 -3.26
C VAL A 281 -10.18 -24.72 -4.17
N THR A 282 -11.18 -25.53 -4.51
CA THR A 282 -11.00 -26.61 -5.48
C THR A 282 -11.01 -26.10 -6.92
N ARG A 283 -10.40 -26.87 -7.85
CA ARG A 283 -10.34 -26.50 -9.28
C ARG A 283 -11.74 -26.33 -9.89
N ALA A 284 -12.69 -27.20 -9.57
CA ALA A 284 -14.06 -27.09 -10.07
C ALA A 284 -14.78 -25.85 -9.53
N GLU A 285 -14.60 -25.54 -8.25
CA GLU A 285 -15.17 -24.31 -7.64
C GLU A 285 -14.58 -23.06 -8.26
N PHE A 286 -13.27 -23.00 -8.43
CA PHE A 286 -12.62 -21.81 -8.99
C PHE A 286 -13.07 -21.50 -10.42
N VAL A 287 -13.22 -22.53 -11.28
CA VAL A 287 -13.79 -22.36 -12.63
C VAL A 287 -15.17 -21.70 -12.57
N ALA A 288 -16.05 -22.23 -11.72
CA ALA A 288 -17.40 -21.67 -11.59
C ALA A 288 -17.39 -20.24 -11.03
N MET A 289 -16.55 -19.96 -10.02
CA MET A 289 -16.39 -18.63 -9.44
C MET A 289 -15.87 -17.63 -10.48
N ALA A 290 -14.84 -17.98 -11.24
CA ALA A 290 -14.24 -17.11 -12.25
C ALA A 290 -15.21 -16.82 -13.41
N MET A 291 -15.95 -17.81 -13.88
CA MET A 291 -17.00 -17.59 -14.89
C MET A 291 -18.12 -16.67 -14.37
N LYS A 292 -18.60 -16.91 -13.14
CA LYS A 292 -19.60 -16.04 -12.50
C LYS A 292 -19.11 -14.61 -12.36
N ALA A 293 -17.86 -14.42 -11.97
CA ALA A 293 -17.25 -13.10 -11.80
C ALA A 293 -17.29 -12.26 -13.10
N LEU A 294 -17.16 -12.90 -14.24
CA LEU A 294 -17.28 -12.24 -15.55
C LEU A 294 -18.71 -12.28 -16.15
N GLY A 295 -19.68 -12.76 -15.40
CA GLY A 295 -21.07 -12.88 -15.88
C GLY A 295 -21.25 -13.94 -16.97
N ILE A 296 -20.29 -14.86 -17.12
CA ILE A 296 -20.35 -15.95 -18.12
C ILE A 296 -21.28 -17.04 -17.61
N ARG A 297 -22.36 -17.27 -18.34
CA ARG A 297 -23.33 -18.34 -18.03
C ARG A 297 -22.87 -19.65 -18.61
N PRO A 298 -22.92 -20.75 -17.84
CA PRO A 298 -22.63 -22.07 -18.39
C PRO A 298 -23.74 -22.54 -19.34
N ASP A 299 -23.38 -23.38 -20.31
CA ASP A 299 -24.36 -24.10 -21.11
C ASP A 299 -24.95 -25.24 -20.27
N THR A 300 -26.16 -25.05 -19.78
CA THR A 300 -26.85 -26.01 -18.91
C THR A 300 -27.29 -27.28 -19.63
N THR A 301 -27.16 -27.34 -20.95
CA THR A 301 -27.42 -28.57 -21.73
C THR A 301 -26.24 -29.54 -21.66
N LEU A 302 -25.06 -29.06 -21.25
CA LEU A 302 -23.88 -29.87 -21.02
C LEU A 302 -23.92 -30.48 -19.62
N THR A 303 -24.20 -31.78 -19.59
CA THR A 303 -24.32 -32.57 -18.36
C THR A 303 -23.10 -33.47 -18.11
N GLU A 304 -22.17 -33.50 -19.06
CA GLU A 304 -20.96 -34.31 -19.02
C GLU A 304 -19.77 -33.54 -19.64
N THR A 305 -18.58 -33.91 -19.23
CA THR A 305 -17.32 -33.48 -19.82
C THR A 305 -16.69 -34.64 -20.59
N PHE A 306 -15.58 -34.37 -21.29
CA PHE A 306 -14.76 -35.39 -21.93
C PHE A 306 -13.61 -35.88 -21.03
N PHE A 307 -13.57 -35.50 -19.76
CA PHE A 307 -12.55 -35.94 -18.80
C PHE A 307 -12.92 -37.32 -18.24
N ASP A 308 -11.92 -38.17 -18.04
CA ASP A 308 -12.09 -39.51 -17.52
C ASP A 308 -12.58 -39.54 -16.07
N ASP A 309 -12.33 -38.46 -15.32
CA ASP A 309 -12.81 -38.24 -13.96
C ASP A 309 -14.10 -37.40 -13.87
N ASN A 310 -14.89 -37.37 -14.92
CA ASN A 310 -16.16 -36.62 -14.99
C ASN A 310 -17.10 -36.89 -13.80
N ASP A 311 -17.18 -38.13 -13.35
CA ASP A 311 -18.06 -38.51 -12.23
C ASP A 311 -17.63 -37.93 -10.88
N GLU A 312 -16.41 -37.41 -10.79
CA GLU A 312 -15.92 -36.75 -9.61
C GLU A 312 -16.32 -35.27 -9.53
N ILE A 313 -16.78 -34.68 -10.64
CA ILE A 313 -17.21 -33.29 -10.69
C ILE A 313 -18.54 -33.14 -9.94
N PRO A 314 -18.65 -32.23 -8.94
CA PRO A 314 -19.92 -31.96 -8.29
C PRO A 314 -21.02 -31.61 -9.31
N LYS A 315 -22.20 -32.21 -9.21
CA LYS A 315 -23.32 -32.03 -10.17
C LYS A 315 -23.67 -30.56 -10.44
N SER A 316 -23.56 -29.70 -9.42
CA SER A 316 -23.80 -28.26 -9.53
C SER A 316 -22.73 -27.52 -10.34
N LEU A 317 -21.57 -28.11 -10.57
CA LEU A 317 -20.41 -27.51 -11.24
C LEU A 317 -20.14 -28.11 -12.62
N VAL A 318 -20.76 -29.24 -12.97
CA VAL A 318 -20.52 -29.95 -14.26
C VAL A 318 -20.72 -29.03 -15.45
N SER A 319 -21.82 -28.28 -15.51
CA SER A 319 -22.07 -27.35 -16.63
C SER A 319 -21.03 -26.24 -16.78
N TYR A 320 -20.48 -25.77 -15.68
CA TYR A 320 -19.39 -24.79 -15.71
C TYR A 320 -18.11 -25.40 -16.25
N VAL A 321 -17.69 -26.54 -15.71
CA VAL A 321 -16.48 -27.24 -16.17
C VAL A 321 -16.61 -27.69 -17.63
N ALA A 322 -17.76 -28.24 -18.01
CA ALA A 322 -18.01 -28.67 -19.38
C ALA A 322 -18.00 -27.49 -20.37
N THR A 323 -18.58 -26.36 -20.00
CA THR A 323 -18.54 -25.14 -20.82
C THR A 323 -17.12 -24.65 -20.96
N ALA A 324 -16.38 -24.53 -19.85
CA ALA A 324 -15.00 -24.06 -19.84
C ALA A 324 -14.06 -24.97 -20.64
N ALA A 325 -14.26 -26.30 -20.55
CA ALA A 325 -13.50 -27.28 -21.34
C ALA A 325 -13.80 -27.18 -22.83
N ARG A 326 -15.07 -27.02 -23.21
CA ARG A 326 -15.48 -26.90 -24.61
C ARG A 326 -14.92 -25.69 -25.31
N VAL A 327 -14.78 -24.56 -24.61
CA VAL A 327 -14.21 -23.30 -25.17
C VAL A 327 -12.72 -23.18 -24.94
N GLY A 328 -12.06 -24.17 -24.34
CA GLY A 328 -10.59 -24.17 -24.14
C GLY A 328 -10.06 -23.31 -22.99
N ILE A 329 -10.94 -22.90 -22.06
CA ILE A 329 -10.52 -22.16 -20.86
C ILE A 329 -9.75 -23.10 -19.92
N VAL A 330 -10.20 -24.33 -19.79
CA VAL A 330 -9.54 -25.39 -19.00
C VAL A 330 -9.18 -26.57 -19.88
N ASN A 331 -8.02 -27.16 -19.59
CA ASN A 331 -7.54 -28.40 -20.18
C ASN A 331 -7.24 -29.37 -19.02
N GLY A 332 -7.48 -30.66 -19.25
CA GLY A 332 -7.07 -31.69 -18.32
C GLY A 332 -5.56 -31.96 -18.41
N SER A 333 -5.10 -32.86 -17.57
CA SER A 333 -3.75 -33.41 -17.63
C SER A 333 -3.82 -34.92 -17.79
N PHE A 334 -2.92 -35.49 -18.61
CA PHE A 334 -2.79 -36.92 -18.75
C PHE A 334 -2.01 -37.54 -17.59
N ASP A 335 -2.54 -38.60 -17.04
CA ASP A 335 -1.84 -39.46 -16.09
C ASP A 335 -2.11 -40.96 -16.42
N SER A 336 -1.79 -41.86 -15.47
CA SER A 336 -1.97 -43.29 -15.65
C SER A 336 -3.44 -43.75 -15.82
N THR A 337 -4.40 -42.89 -15.46
CA THR A 337 -5.85 -43.18 -15.51
C THR A 337 -6.53 -42.53 -16.71
N GLY A 338 -5.86 -41.66 -17.43
CA GLY A 338 -6.37 -40.98 -18.62
C GLY A 338 -6.25 -39.47 -18.58
N LEU A 339 -7.15 -38.77 -19.27
CA LEU A 339 -7.23 -37.32 -19.29
C LEU A 339 -8.13 -36.85 -18.16
N ASN A 340 -7.54 -36.33 -17.09
CA ASN A 340 -8.22 -35.92 -15.86
C ASN A 340 -8.27 -34.44 -15.67
N PHE A 341 -9.40 -33.93 -15.18
CA PHE A 341 -9.57 -32.52 -14.77
C PHE A 341 -9.15 -32.28 -13.32
N ARG A 342 -9.25 -33.29 -12.46
CA ARG A 342 -8.98 -33.24 -11.01
C ARG A 342 -9.85 -32.22 -10.27
N PRO A 343 -11.17 -32.38 -10.31
CA PRO A 343 -12.12 -31.36 -9.84
C PRO A 343 -12.04 -31.05 -8.36
N LYS A 344 -11.62 -32.03 -7.53
CA LYS A 344 -11.55 -31.92 -6.06
C LYS A 344 -10.20 -31.47 -5.53
N ASP A 345 -9.17 -31.47 -6.38
CA ASP A 345 -7.86 -31.00 -5.97
C ASP A 345 -7.91 -29.49 -5.69
N SER A 346 -7.20 -29.04 -4.66
CA SER A 346 -7.01 -27.61 -4.45
C SER A 346 -6.27 -27.02 -5.65
N ILE A 347 -6.82 -25.95 -6.22
CA ILE A 347 -6.19 -25.25 -7.34
C ILE A 347 -4.97 -24.47 -6.82
N THR A 348 -3.89 -24.46 -7.60
CA THR A 348 -2.74 -23.59 -7.28
C THR A 348 -2.92 -22.20 -7.87
N THR A 349 -2.18 -21.19 -7.34
CA THR A 349 -2.19 -19.82 -7.89
C THR A 349 -1.77 -19.79 -9.36
N CYS A 350 -0.79 -20.61 -9.77
CA CYS A 350 -0.40 -20.77 -11.18
C CYS A 350 -1.52 -21.29 -12.05
N GLU A 351 -2.26 -22.28 -11.60
CA GLU A 351 -3.39 -22.84 -12.33
C GLU A 351 -4.57 -21.86 -12.42
N ALA A 352 -4.82 -21.10 -11.36
CA ALA A 352 -5.81 -20.03 -11.36
C ALA A 352 -5.45 -18.92 -12.35
N ALA A 353 -4.17 -18.55 -12.47
CA ALA A 353 -3.69 -17.58 -13.45
C ALA A 353 -3.99 -18.00 -14.89
N ILE A 354 -3.87 -19.31 -15.22
CA ILE A 354 -4.25 -19.82 -16.55
C ILE A 354 -5.72 -19.61 -16.82
N ILE A 355 -6.58 -19.99 -15.87
CA ILE A 355 -8.04 -19.87 -16.03
C ILE A 355 -8.43 -18.41 -16.21
N MET A 356 -7.92 -17.52 -15.36
CA MET A 356 -8.22 -16.09 -15.42
C MET A 356 -7.72 -15.44 -16.70
N SER A 357 -6.48 -15.72 -17.13
CA SER A 357 -5.93 -15.15 -18.36
C SER A 357 -6.66 -15.64 -19.60
N ASN A 358 -7.07 -16.92 -19.64
CA ASN A 358 -7.88 -17.45 -20.74
C ASN A 358 -9.27 -16.82 -20.78
N LEU A 359 -9.90 -16.62 -19.62
CA LEU A 359 -11.22 -15.95 -19.51
C LEU A 359 -11.18 -14.47 -19.91
N LEU A 360 -10.09 -13.78 -19.60
CA LEU A 360 -9.88 -12.37 -19.95
C LEU A 360 -9.31 -12.19 -21.36
N GLU A 361 -8.88 -13.28 -22.01
CA GLU A 361 -8.20 -13.29 -23.32
C GLU A 361 -6.91 -12.47 -23.33
N ILE A 362 -6.23 -12.38 -22.16
CA ILE A 362 -4.98 -11.65 -22.02
C ILE A 362 -3.81 -12.56 -22.38
N LYS A 363 -2.96 -12.07 -23.29
CA LYS A 363 -1.71 -12.74 -23.65
C LYS A 363 -0.55 -11.98 -23.05
N SER A 364 0.34 -12.70 -22.41
CA SER A 364 1.58 -12.13 -21.91
C SER A 364 2.61 -11.95 -23.01
N GLU A 365 3.29 -10.80 -23.00
CA GLU A 365 4.49 -10.58 -23.79
C GLU A 365 5.72 -11.06 -23.02
N SER A 366 6.59 -11.83 -23.69
CA SER A 366 7.79 -12.44 -23.07
C SER A 366 8.81 -11.42 -22.50
N ALA A 367 8.70 -10.16 -22.88
CA ALA A 367 9.59 -9.11 -22.40
C ALA A 367 9.39 -8.74 -20.90
N VAL A 368 8.20 -8.97 -20.36
CA VAL A 368 7.86 -8.66 -18.95
C VAL A 368 8.56 -9.62 -17.98
N PHE A 369 8.84 -10.87 -18.43
CA PHE A 369 9.38 -11.90 -17.52
C PHE A 369 10.80 -11.64 -17.04
N SER A 370 11.62 -10.89 -17.79
CA SER A 370 13.01 -10.62 -17.43
C SER A 370 13.16 -9.61 -16.27
N GLN A 371 12.05 -8.99 -15.86
CA GLN A 371 12.01 -7.95 -14.82
C GLN A 371 11.30 -8.40 -13.54
N MET A 372 10.77 -9.63 -13.51
CA MET A 372 10.04 -10.14 -12.35
C MET A 372 10.96 -10.94 -11.45
N ASP A 373 11.15 -10.51 -10.22
CA ASP A 373 11.86 -11.27 -9.20
C ASP A 373 11.10 -12.57 -8.89
N GLY A 374 11.83 -13.69 -8.71
CA GLY A 374 11.23 -14.98 -8.39
C GLY A 374 10.61 -15.74 -9.57
N ILE A 375 10.73 -15.25 -10.82
CA ILE A 375 10.17 -15.90 -12.03
C ILE A 375 10.67 -17.35 -12.21
N GLU A 376 11.87 -17.65 -11.74
CA GLU A 376 12.47 -18.99 -11.80
C GLU A 376 11.72 -20.01 -10.96
N THR A 377 11.01 -19.58 -9.91
CA THR A 377 10.18 -20.47 -9.06
C THR A 377 8.87 -20.84 -9.74
N ILE A 378 8.44 -20.09 -10.77
CA ILE A 378 7.20 -20.31 -11.51
C ILE A 378 7.45 -21.36 -12.60
N PRO A 379 6.63 -22.41 -12.68
CA PRO A 379 6.72 -23.41 -13.73
C PRO A 379 6.64 -22.79 -15.12
N VAL A 380 7.47 -23.25 -16.06
CA VAL A 380 7.58 -22.68 -17.42
C VAL A 380 6.24 -22.56 -18.11
N TRP A 381 5.33 -23.54 -17.92
CA TRP A 381 3.99 -23.55 -18.51
C TRP A 381 3.06 -22.46 -17.97
N ALA A 382 3.32 -21.96 -16.77
CA ALA A 382 2.48 -20.94 -16.12
C ALA A 382 3.02 -19.49 -16.30
N ARG A 383 4.31 -19.34 -16.61
CA ARG A 383 4.97 -18.02 -16.65
C ARG A 383 4.23 -16.99 -17.49
N GLY A 384 3.76 -17.38 -18.69
CA GLY A 384 2.99 -16.51 -19.57
C GLY A 384 1.71 -16.00 -18.94
N HIS A 385 1.01 -16.85 -18.27
CA HIS A 385 -0.28 -16.54 -17.64
C HIS A 385 -0.11 -15.74 -16.35
N VAL A 386 0.86 -16.09 -15.52
CA VAL A 386 1.20 -15.33 -14.32
C VAL A 386 1.66 -13.91 -14.68
N GLY A 387 2.52 -13.76 -15.70
CA GLY A 387 2.92 -12.46 -16.20
C GLY A 387 1.76 -11.63 -16.73
N ALA A 388 0.77 -12.26 -17.39
CA ALA A 388 -0.45 -11.57 -17.82
C ALA A 388 -1.27 -11.06 -16.63
N MET A 389 -1.39 -11.85 -15.56
CA MET A 389 -2.09 -11.44 -14.35
C MET A 389 -1.36 -10.33 -13.59
N TYR A 390 -0.04 -10.35 -13.61
CA TYR A 390 0.78 -9.30 -13.02
C TYR A 390 0.63 -7.98 -13.80
N THR A 391 0.83 -7.99 -15.11
CA THR A 391 0.72 -6.78 -15.94
C THR A 391 -0.68 -6.18 -15.99
N SER A 392 -1.70 -6.99 -15.72
CA SER A 392 -3.08 -6.52 -15.60
C SER A 392 -3.43 -5.96 -14.21
N GLY A 393 -2.50 -6.00 -13.24
CA GLY A 393 -2.73 -5.57 -11.87
C GLY A 393 -3.63 -6.51 -11.05
N ILE A 394 -3.98 -7.70 -11.59
CA ILE A 394 -4.78 -8.69 -10.86
C ILE A 394 -3.92 -9.36 -9.78
N PHE A 395 -2.67 -9.70 -10.09
CA PHE A 395 -1.70 -10.12 -9.09
C PHE A 395 -0.91 -8.91 -8.58
N SER A 396 -0.58 -8.91 -7.30
CA SER A 396 0.32 -7.92 -6.70
C SER A 396 1.78 -8.18 -7.08
N THR A 397 2.64 -7.20 -6.82
CA THR A 397 4.07 -7.24 -7.15
C THR A 397 4.87 -8.35 -6.46
N ASP A 398 4.40 -8.85 -5.32
CA ASP A 398 5.08 -9.94 -4.61
C ASP A 398 4.57 -11.31 -5.06
N ILE A 399 5.15 -11.80 -6.15
CA ILE A 399 4.92 -13.16 -6.66
C ILE A 399 6.05 -14.14 -6.31
N SER A 400 6.99 -13.71 -5.47
CA SER A 400 8.21 -14.47 -5.17
C SER A 400 7.95 -15.76 -4.38
N SER A 401 6.79 -15.90 -3.73
CA SER A 401 6.45 -17.08 -2.94
C SER A 401 4.99 -17.49 -3.15
N GLY A 402 4.72 -18.78 -3.00
CA GLY A 402 3.35 -19.31 -2.95
C GLY A 402 2.65 -19.56 -4.28
N MET A 403 3.27 -19.30 -5.44
CA MET A 403 2.59 -19.49 -6.74
C MET A 403 2.21 -20.94 -7.04
N ASN A 404 2.93 -21.91 -6.47
CA ASN A 404 2.63 -23.34 -6.59
C ASN A 404 1.82 -23.86 -5.39
N ASP A 405 1.52 -23.01 -4.42
CA ASP A 405 0.71 -23.40 -3.27
C ASP A 405 -0.78 -23.40 -3.63
N ALA A 406 -1.55 -24.12 -2.84
CA ALA A 406 -2.98 -24.14 -2.98
C ALA A 406 -3.58 -22.75 -2.72
N LEU A 407 -4.41 -22.28 -3.65
CA LEU A 407 -5.06 -20.98 -3.58
C LEU A 407 -6.05 -20.97 -2.40
N THR A 408 -5.89 -19.98 -1.52
CA THR A 408 -6.81 -19.78 -0.40
C THR A 408 -8.11 -19.12 -0.86
N ARG A 409 -9.16 -19.20 -0.05
CA ARG A 409 -10.43 -18.50 -0.31
C ARG A 409 -10.25 -16.98 -0.27
N GLU A 410 -9.36 -16.49 0.58
CA GLU A 410 -9.01 -15.07 0.68
C GLU A 410 -8.37 -14.57 -0.62
N ASP A 411 -7.34 -15.26 -1.10
CA ASP A 411 -6.66 -14.91 -2.35
C ASP A 411 -7.59 -15.04 -3.55
N ALA A 412 -8.42 -16.09 -3.58
CA ALA A 412 -9.41 -16.27 -4.63
C ALA A 412 -10.41 -15.11 -4.68
N ALA A 413 -10.90 -14.64 -3.52
CA ALA A 413 -11.79 -13.49 -3.45
C ALA A 413 -11.11 -12.23 -4.00
N GLU A 414 -9.87 -11.97 -3.60
CA GLU A 414 -9.09 -10.80 -4.04
C GLU A 414 -8.85 -10.81 -5.54
N TYR A 415 -8.36 -11.93 -6.08
CA TYR A 415 -8.09 -12.04 -7.52
C TYR A 415 -9.36 -11.93 -8.37
N LEU A 416 -10.46 -12.55 -7.95
CA LEU A 416 -11.75 -12.45 -8.64
C LEU A 416 -12.31 -11.03 -8.57
N TYR A 417 -12.15 -10.34 -7.45
CA TYR A 417 -12.56 -8.94 -7.30
C TYR A 417 -11.77 -8.02 -8.24
N ARG A 418 -10.45 -8.17 -8.31
CA ARG A 418 -9.61 -7.40 -9.24
C ARG A 418 -9.95 -7.75 -10.70
N MET A 419 -10.20 -9.02 -11.00
CA MET A 419 -10.59 -9.48 -12.34
C MET A 419 -11.90 -8.81 -12.82
N ILE A 420 -12.89 -8.67 -11.95
CA ILE A 420 -14.15 -7.97 -12.26
C ILE A 420 -13.89 -6.51 -12.62
N ASN A 421 -12.99 -5.85 -11.88
CA ASN A 421 -12.69 -4.43 -12.04
C ASN A 421 -11.74 -4.15 -13.21
N TYR A 422 -10.99 -5.13 -13.68
CA TYR A 422 -10.04 -4.98 -14.79
C TYR A 422 -10.71 -4.55 -16.11
N LYS A 423 -11.94 -4.98 -16.40
CA LYS A 423 -12.67 -4.67 -17.65
C LYS A 423 -13.63 -3.48 -17.52
N LYS A 424 -13.70 -2.83 -16.38
CA LYS A 424 -14.55 -1.64 -16.18
C LYS A 424 -13.74 -0.35 -16.35
#